data_a508dfe92421463992ffbd3195038c5a
#
_entry.id   a508dfe92421463992ffbd3195038c5a
#
_cell.length_a   1.000
_cell.length_b   1.000
_cell.length_c   1.000
_cell.angle_alpha   90.00
_cell.angle_beta   90.00
_cell.angle_gamma   90.00
#
_symmetry.space_group_name_H-M   'P 1'
#
loop_
_entity.id
_entity.type
_entity.pdbx_description
1 polymer ?
#
loop_
_entity_poly.entity_id
_entity_poly.type
_entity_poly.pdbx_seq_one_letter_code
_entity_poly.pdbx_strand_id
1 'polypeptide(L)'
;MFVRTLLAMSLSCIFAGTAFAASTAEQPLNPKKIADTAVQDPIDPLATEPASSAQSTETHITQQEQRDLNKASKTLEDLKQTEDDTAAIGVAPTTTTPTTTTTTSAATVKASWTLDGLNQAEWYENIGKGQFPVYARAHVMLNNAHASPGAIDGSSGKNTLKAIASFQQINGIKPTGILTQETWDALVAKQGSKPAFVEYTITDADLKGPYAASIPHDYALQAKMKGLYYTRVTEMLGEKFHMDEDFLKKLNPKATFKKAGEKIIVANIRNEVPEDIHLIVAHKGAKQLYLFNNRNQMIGSFPATIGSSDTPSPTGTYKVTGVAPNPWYSYSPSNFVQGKNTKPLSLPPGPNGPVGNIWI
;
A
#
# COMPACT_ATOMS: atom_id res chain seq x y z
N MET A 1 4.09 -14.27 12.48
CA MET A 1 4.72 -12.93 12.47
C MET A 1 4.22 -12.18 11.26
N PHE A 2 3.63 -11.15 11.49
CA PHE A 2 2.66 -10.26 10.95
C PHE A 2 3.06 -9.57 9.66
N VAL A 3 2.11 -9.44 8.74
CA VAL A 3 2.18 -8.51 7.60
C VAL A 3 2.38 -7.11 8.19
N ARG A 4 3.61 -6.65 8.19
CA ARG A 4 3.96 -5.35 8.77
C ARG A 4 4.01 -4.29 7.68
N THR A 5 3.47 -3.15 7.98
CA THR A 5 3.72 -1.82 7.39
C THR A 5 3.00 -1.47 6.08
N LEU A 6 2.93 -2.33 5.06
CA LEU A 6 2.29 -1.93 3.79
C LEU A 6 0.78 -2.19 3.76
N LEU A 7 0.28 -3.17 4.52
CA LEU A 7 -1.16 -3.42 4.62
C LEU A 7 -1.88 -2.26 5.31
N ALA A 8 -1.24 -1.63 6.28
CA ALA A 8 -1.81 -0.50 7.01
C ALA A 8 -2.07 0.73 6.13
N MET A 9 -1.23 0.96 5.11
CA MET A 9 -1.40 2.11 4.22
C MET A 9 -2.50 1.93 3.18
N SER A 10 -2.66 0.72 2.65
CA SER A 10 -3.66 0.46 1.61
C SER A 10 -5.03 0.13 2.19
N LEU A 11 -5.12 -0.45 3.38
CA LEU A 11 -6.39 -0.88 3.97
C LEU A 11 -7.17 0.23 4.65
N SER A 12 -6.52 1.30 5.12
CA SER A 12 -7.20 2.52 5.61
C SER A 12 -8.17 3.12 4.58
N CYS A 13 -7.99 2.76 3.33
CA CYS A 13 -8.77 3.29 2.22
C CYS A 13 -9.92 2.39 1.76
N ILE A 14 -9.96 1.12 2.20
CA ILE A 14 -10.94 0.14 1.73
C ILE A 14 -12.27 0.24 2.50
N PHE A 15 -12.28 0.80 3.72
CA PHE A 15 -13.45 0.81 4.59
C PHE A 15 -14.18 2.14 4.75
N ALA A 16 -13.85 3.17 3.98
CA ALA A 16 -14.55 4.47 4.02
C ALA A 16 -15.83 4.55 3.17
N GLY A 17 -16.39 3.44 2.71
CA GLY A 17 -17.46 3.41 1.70
C GLY A 17 -18.70 2.60 2.03
N THR A 18 -19.33 2.79 3.20
CA THR A 18 -20.76 2.50 3.35
C THR A 18 -21.45 3.65 4.08
N ALA A 19 -21.61 4.77 3.40
CA ALA A 19 -22.58 5.77 3.80
C ALA A 19 -23.91 5.44 3.15
N PHE A 20 -24.83 4.88 3.91
CA PHE A 20 -26.23 4.83 3.57
C PHE A 20 -26.76 6.26 3.43
N ALA A 21 -27.20 6.62 2.24
CA ALA A 21 -27.98 7.83 2.04
C ALA A 21 -29.39 7.62 2.59
N ALA A 22 -29.67 8.18 3.77
CA ALA A 22 -31.00 8.47 4.22
C ALA A 22 -31.11 9.97 4.44
N SER A 23 -31.81 10.61 3.50
CA SER A 23 -32.29 11.98 3.61
C SER A 23 -33.24 12.10 4.79
N THR A 24 -32.86 12.89 5.82
CA THR A 24 -33.82 13.66 6.64
C THR A 24 -33.12 14.84 7.31
N ALA A 25 -33.80 15.96 7.35
CA ALA A 25 -33.39 17.29 7.73
C ALA A 25 -32.61 17.41 9.04
N GLU A 26 -31.53 18.20 8.98
CA GLU A 26 -30.71 18.59 10.12
C GLU A 26 -31.49 19.41 11.15
N GLN A 27 -31.44 18.95 12.40
CA GLN A 27 -31.59 19.83 13.56
C GLN A 27 -30.23 19.95 14.27
N PRO A 28 -29.85 21.14 14.75
CA PRO A 28 -28.54 21.35 15.38
C PRO A 28 -28.45 20.62 16.73
N LEU A 29 -27.41 19.80 16.87
CA LEU A 29 -27.09 19.04 18.08
C LEU A 29 -26.70 19.97 19.22
N ASN A 30 -27.41 19.86 20.33
CA ASN A 30 -27.16 20.58 21.58
C ASN A 30 -25.87 20.07 22.25
N PRO A 31 -24.82 20.90 22.45
CA PRO A 31 -23.53 20.48 22.98
C PRO A 31 -23.51 19.94 24.41
N LYS A 32 -24.62 20.03 25.14
CA LYS A 32 -24.74 19.52 26.52
C LYS A 32 -25.04 18.01 26.64
N LYS A 33 -25.35 17.33 25.53
CA LYS A 33 -25.68 15.88 25.55
C LYS A 33 -24.50 14.97 25.19
N ILE A 34 -23.33 15.54 24.87
CA ILE A 34 -22.12 14.76 24.49
C ILE A 34 -21.22 14.47 25.73
N ALA A 35 -21.50 15.12 26.85
CA ALA A 35 -20.66 15.00 28.06
C ALA A 35 -20.99 13.77 28.94
N ASP A 36 -22.15 13.13 28.77
CA ASP A 36 -22.61 12.06 29.67
C ASP A 36 -22.46 10.63 29.12
N THR A 37 -21.80 10.43 27.97
CA THR A 37 -21.60 9.10 27.39
C THR A 37 -20.12 8.72 27.25
N ALA A 38 -19.22 9.40 27.90
CA ALA A 38 -17.81 9.17 27.81
C ALA A 38 -17.15 8.94 29.16
N VAL A 39 -17.67 7.98 29.94
CA VAL A 39 -16.87 7.28 30.96
C VAL A 39 -17.38 5.85 31.00
N GLN A 40 -16.93 5.03 30.07
CA GLN A 40 -16.73 3.63 30.38
C GLN A 40 -15.31 3.55 30.92
N ASP A 41 -15.21 3.05 32.16
CA ASP A 41 -13.98 2.77 32.83
C ASP A 41 -13.01 1.98 31.91
N PRO A 42 -11.69 2.22 31.99
CA PRO A 42 -10.74 1.44 31.24
C PRO A 42 -10.94 -0.01 31.62
N ILE A 43 -11.22 -0.84 30.61
CA ILE A 43 -11.24 -2.29 30.76
C ILE A 43 -9.91 -2.67 31.39
N ASP A 44 -9.97 -3.22 32.59
CA ASP A 44 -8.83 -3.69 33.36
C ASP A 44 -7.98 -4.63 32.48
N PRO A 45 -6.73 -4.30 32.16
CA PRO A 45 -5.89 -5.16 31.32
C PRO A 45 -5.40 -6.43 32.03
N LEU A 46 -5.91 -6.74 33.22
CA LEU A 46 -5.45 -7.86 34.06
C LEU A 46 -6.43 -9.03 34.15
N ALA A 47 -7.42 -9.15 33.29
CA ALA A 47 -8.07 -10.43 33.07
C ALA A 47 -7.15 -11.30 32.19
N THR A 48 -6.09 -11.80 32.78
CA THR A 48 -5.22 -12.82 32.21
C THR A 48 -5.94 -14.14 32.23
N GLU A 49 -6.63 -14.46 31.15
CA GLU A 49 -6.63 -15.87 30.73
C GLU A 49 -5.25 -16.13 30.10
N PRO A 50 -4.54 -17.21 30.51
CA PRO A 50 -3.30 -17.58 29.86
C PRO A 50 -3.63 -17.83 28.39
N ALA A 51 -2.91 -17.18 27.49
CA ALA A 51 -2.97 -17.49 26.08
C ALA A 51 -2.66 -18.99 25.95
N SER A 52 -3.70 -19.79 25.98
CA SER A 52 -3.68 -21.15 25.51
C SER A 52 -3.00 -21.10 24.16
N SER A 53 -1.93 -21.87 24.02
CA SER A 53 -1.27 -22.16 22.75
C SER A 53 -2.31 -22.07 21.65
N ALA A 54 -2.15 -21.11 20.73
CA ALA A 54 -3.03 -20.99 19.59
C ALA A 54 -2.89 -22.28 18.78
N GLN A 55 -3.62 -23.30 19.19
CA GLN A 55 -3.97 -24.40 18.31
C GLN A 55 -4.73 -23.74 17.18
N SER A 56 -4.10 -23.71 16.03
CA SER A 56 -4.74 -23.39 14.76
C SER A 56 -5.93 -24.34 14.65
N THR A 57 -7.10 -23.89 15.02
CA THR A 57 -8.35 -24.58 14.68
C THR A 57 -8.38 -24.49 13.15
N GLU A 58 -8.07 -25.61 12.48
CA GLU A 58 -8.34 -25.75 11.06
C GLU A 58 -9.81 -25.40 10.86
N THR A 59 -10.05 -24.23 10.30
CA THR A 59 -11.40 -23.80 10.01
C THR A 59 -11.88 -24.70 8.90
N HIS A 60 -12.88 -25.53 9.15
CA HIS A 60 -13.54 -26.31 8.09
C HIS A 60 -14.07 -25.35 7.04
N ILE A 61 -13.35 -25.26 5.92
CA ILE A 61 -13.77 -24.47 4.77
C ILE A 61 -14.86 -25.24 4.01
N THR A 62 -15.86 -24.52 3.56
CA THR A 62 -16.93 -25.08 2.74
C THR A 62 -16.38 -25.50 1.37
N GLN A 63 -17.10 -26.38 0.67
CA GLN A 63 -16.75 -26.77 -0.70
C GLN A 63 -16.72 -25.57 -1.66
N GLN A 64 -17.51 -24.53 -1.40
CA GLN A 64 -17.50 -23.32 -2.19
C GLN A 64 -16.22 -22.51 -1.94
N GLU A 65 -15.85 -22.30 -0.69
CA GLU A 65 -14.60 -21.61 -0.31
C GLU A 65 -13.37 -22.33 -0.89
N GLN A 66 -13.37 -23.66 -0.91
CA GLN A 66 -12.29 -24.45 -1.54
C GLN A 66 -12.25 -24.25 -3.06
N ARG A 67 -13.40 -24.17 -3.74
CA ARG A 67 -13.46 -23.85 -5.18
C ARG A 67 -12.92 -22.47 -5.47
N ASP A 68 -13.23 -21.49 -4.62
CA ASP A 68 -12.78 -20.11 -4.76
C ASP A 68 -11.27 -20.00 -4.56
N LEU A 69 -10.72 -20.69 -3.58
CA LEU A 69 -9.27 -20.80 -3.36
C LEU A 69 -8.56 -21.46 -4.57
N ASN A 70 -9.13 -22.52 -5.14
CA ASN A 70 -8.55 -23.19 -6.29
C ASN A 70 -8.55 -22.30 -7.54
N LYS A 71 -9.62 -21.52 -7.77
CA LYS A 71 -9.66 -20.52 -8.86
C LYS A 71 -8.65 -19.41 -8.66
N ALA A 72 -8.57 -18.85 -7.45
CA ALA A 72 -7.59 -17.82 -7.12
C ALA A 72 -6.15 -18.34 -7.34
N SER A 73 -5.85 -19.57 -6.88
CA SER A 73 -4.55 -20.21 -7.08
C SER A 73 -4.19 -20.32 -8.55
N LYS A 74 -5.15 -20.73 -9.41
CA LYS A 74 -4.92 -20.82 -10.85
C LYS A 74 -4.60 -19.45 -11.46
N THR A 75 -5.33 -18.40 -11.07
CA THR A 75 -5.06 -17.04 -11.53
C THR A 75 -3.64 -16.59 -11.14
N LEU A 76 -3.16 -17.00 -9.94
CA LEU A 76 -1.84 -16.63 -9.44
C LEU A 76 -0.70 -17.46 -10.03
N GLU A 77 -0.96 -18.64 -10.63
CA GLU A 77 0.05 -19.44 -11.35
C GLU A 77 0.60 -18.68 -12.56
N ASP A 78 -0.26 -17.97 -13.28
CA ASP A 78 0.15 -17.13 -14.42
C ASP A 78 1.11 -16.01 -13.99
N LEU A 79 0.96 -15.48 -12.76
CA LEU A 79 1.84 -14.47 -12.20
C LEU A 79 3.18 -15.03 -11.72
N LYS A 80 3.25 -16.31 -11.30
CA LYS A 80 4.52 -16.96 -10.89
C LYS A 80 5.49 -17.11 -12.05
N GLN A 81 5.02 -17.46 -13.22
CA GLN A 81 5.87 -17.59 -14.42
C GLN A 81 6.57 -16.29 -14.75
N THR A 82 5.93 -15.14 -14.46
CA THR A 82 6.51 -13.80 -14.67
C THR A 82 7.69 -13.52 -13.73
N GLU A 83 7.69 -14.06 -12.50
CA GLU A 83 8.77 -13.86 -11.54
C GLU A 83 10.06 -14.61 -11.94
N ASP A 84 9.92 -15.80 -12.50
CA ASP A 84 11.06 -16.61 -12.97
C ASP A 84 11.63 -16.05 -14.28
N ASP A 85 10.77 -15.61 -15.21
CA ASP A 85 11.17 -15.04 -16.50
C ASP A 85 11.87 -13.67 -16.33
N THR A 86 11.43 -12.84 -15.37
CA THR A 86 12.08 -11.54 -15.10
C THR A 86 13.46 -11.66 -14.46
N ALA A 87 13.75 -12.78 -13.80
CA ALA A 87 15.11 -13.08 -13.30
C ALA A 87 16.07 -13.41 -14.44
N ALA A 88 15.57 -13.88 -15.58
CA ALA A 88 16.34 -14.32 -16.75
C ALA A 88 16.61 -13.21 -17.79
N ILE A 89 15.98 -12.02 -17.70
CA ILE A 89 16.24 -10.91 -18.65
C ILE A 89 17.52 -10.14 -18.24
N GLY A 90 18.62 -10.85 -18.23
CA GLY A 90 19.98 -10.34 -18.37
C GLY A 90 20.33 -10.34 -19.86
N VAL A 91 20.16 -9.17 -20.49
CA VAL A 91 20.79 -8.74 -21.76
C VAL A 91 21.41 -9.85 -22.64
N ALA A 92 20.68 -10.27 -23.66
CA ALA A 92 21.29 -10.88 -24.83
C ALA A 92 21.50 -9.81 -25.92
N PRO A 93 22.69 -9.71 -26.55
CA PRO A 93 22.89 -8.77 -27.66
C PRO A 93 22.25 -9.33 -28.92
N THR A 94 21.19 -8.71 -29.37
CA THR A 94 20.59 -9.05 -30.66
C THR A 94 21.27 -8.23 -31.75
N THR A 95 22.04 -8.92 -32.57
CA THR A 95 22.55 -8.40 -33.86
C THR A 95 21.36 -8.29 -34.81
N THR A 96 20.95 -7.09 -35.17
CA THR A 96 19.95 -6.86 -36.22
C THR A 96 20.50 -5.93 -37.28
N THR A 97 20.44 -6.43 -38.50
CA THR A 97 20.67 -5.73 -39.77
C THR A 97 19.70 -4.56 -39.93
N PRO A 98 20.14 -3.39 -40.40
CA PRO A 98 19.28 -2.21 -40.48
C PRO A 98 18.30 -2.31 -41.64
N THR A 99 17.01 -2.38 -41.35
CA THR A 99 15.95 -2.06 -42.31
C THR A 99 15.54 -0.61 -42.13
N THR A 100 15.79 0.20 -43.15
CA THR A 100 15.46 1.62 -43.21
C THR A 100 13.95 1.80 -43.18
N THR A 101 13.39 2.27 -42.07
CA THR A 101 12.02 2.74 -41.99
C THR A 101 12.05 4.21 -41.55
N THR A 102 11.39 5.03 -42.28
CA THR A 102 11.31 6.49 -42.19
C THR A 102 10.91 6.94 -40.79
N THR A 103 11.84 7.57 -40.09
CA THR A 103 11.66 8.07 -38.72
C THR A 103 10.91 9.41 -38.81
N THR A 104 9.63 9.40 -38.43
CA THR A 104 8.96 10.64 -38.03
C THR A 104 9.57 11.03 -36.68
N SER A 105 10.29 12.15 -36.68
CA SER A 105 10.94 12.75 -35.52
C SER A 105 9.89 13.03 -34.44
N ALA A 106 9.74 12.10 -33.48
CA ALA A 106 9.11 12.41 -32.21
C ALA A 106 10.02 13.39 -31.49
N ALA A 107 9.58 14.63 -31.35
CA ALA A 107 10.24 15.62 -30.50
C ALA A 107 10.44 14.98 -29.11
N THR A 108 11.70 14.80 -28.74
CA THR A 108 12.10 14.28 -27.44
C THR A 108 11.60 15.27 -26.39
N VAL A 109 10.39 15.03 -25.85
CA VAL A 109 9.90 15.76 -24.69
C VAL A 109 10.88 15.45 -23.59
N LYS A 110 11.70 16.43 -23.24
CA LYS A 110 12.71 16.33 -22.20
C LYS A 110 11.99 15.98 -20.91
N ALA A 111 12.01 14.71 -20.52
CA ALA A 111 11.38 14.22 -19.31
C ALA A 111 11.86 15.07 -18.13
N SER A 112 11.00 15.88 -17.57
CA SER A 112 11.32 16.80 -16.48
C SER A 112 10.55 16.44 -15.21
N TRP A 113 11.19 16.65 -14.07
CA TRP A 113 10.60 16.45 -12.74
C TRP A 113 9.75 17.67 -12.32
N THR A 114 8.97 18.21 -13.26
CA THR A 114 7.99 19.28 -13.04
C THR A 114 6.58 18.70 -13.09
N LEU A 115 5.59 19.41 -12.58
CA LEU A 115 4.20 18.97 -12.61
C LEU A 115 3.74 18.62 -14.04
N ASP A 116 4.03 19.50 -14.99
CA ASP A 116 3.69 19.27 -16.40
C ASP A 116 4.46 18.10 -17.00
N GLY A 117 5.79 18.03 -16.75
CA GLY A 117 6.63 16.96 -17.26
C GLY A 117 6.25 15.58 -16.71
N LEU A 118 5.79 15.49 -15.45
CA LEU A 118 5.28 14.27 -14.85
C LEU A 118 3.95 13.86 -15.49
N ASN A 119 3.01 14.79 -15.66
CA ASN A 119 1.69 14.50 -16.22
C ASN A 119 1.72 14.24 -17.74
N GLN A 120 2.70 14.78 -18.45
CA GLN A 120 2.91 14.60 -19.88
C GLN A 120 3.94 13.52 -20.21
N ALA A 121 4.52 12.84 -19.20
CA ALA A 121 5.43 11.73 -19.44
C ALA A 121 4.71 10.61 -20.19
N GLU A 122 5.25 10.21 -21.33
CA GLU A 122 4.70 9.15 -22.19
C GLU A 122 5.63 7.95 -22.23
N TRP A 123 5.06 6.80 -22.52
CA TRP A 123 5.82 5.58 -22.73
C TRP A 123 6.71 5.70 -23.99
N TYR A 124 7.86 5.08 -23.92
CA TYR A 124 8.75 4.91 -25.07
C TYR A 124 9.45 3.56 -24.95
N GLU A 125 9.84 3.01 -26.08
CA GLU A 125 10.50 1.71 -26.13
C GLU A 125 11.86 1.74 -25.43
N ASN A 126 12.23 0.64 -24.75
CA ASN A 126 13.51 0.48 -24.07
C ASN A 126 13.75 1.49 -22.93
N ILE A 127 12.72 1.78 -22.13
CA ILE A 127 12.90 2.54 -20.89
C ILE A 127 13.91 1.78 -20.01
N GLY A 128 15.05 2.39 -19.71
CA GLY A 128 16.11 1.78 -18.91
C GLY A 128 15.70 1.52 -17.45
N LYS A 129 16.57 0.82 -16.72
CA LYS A 129 16.44 0.70 -15.26
C LYS A 129 16.80 2.03 -14.60
N GLY A 130 16.05 2.41 -13.57
CA GLY A 130 16.32 3.63 -12.81
C GLY A 130 15.06 4.44 -12.53
N GLN A 131 15.26 5.69 -12.18
CA GLN A 131 14.18 6.61 -11.81
C GLN A 131 13.87 7.56 -12.99
N PHE A 132 12.65 7.44 -13.53
CA PHE A 132 12.18 8.22 -14.69
C PHE A 132 10.77 8.77 -14.47
N PRO A 133 10.42 9.95 -15.04
CA PRO A 133 9.07 10.51 -14.97
C PRO A 133 7.98 9.58 -15.49
N VAL A 134 8.26 8.76 -16.50
CA VAL A 134 7.33 7.78 -17.03
C VAL A 134 6.99 6.69 -15.97
N TYR A 135 7.96 6.21 -15.20
CA TYR A 135 7.68 5.29 -14.10
C TYR A 135 6.95 5.98 -12.95
N ALA A 136 7.25 7.25 -12.65
CA ALA A 136 6.51 7.99 -11.64
C ALA A 136 5.03 8.13 -12.01
N ARG A 137 4.72 8.46 -13.27
CA ARG A 137 3.35 8.50 -13.79
C ARG A 137 2.71 7.11 -13.77
N ALA A 138 3.42 6.07 -14.21
CA ALA A 138 2.96 4.69 -14.17
C ALA A 138 2.62 4.25 -12.74
N HIS A 139 3.45 4.59 -11.74
CA HIS A 139 3.21 4.24 -10.34
C HIS A 139 1.90 4.82 -9.81
N VAL A 140 1.61 6.08 -10.12
CA VAL A 140 0.33 6.70 -9.73
C VAL A 140 -0.84 5.99 -10.42
N MET A 141 -0.72 5.71 -11.73
CA MET A 141 -1.77 5.01 -12.48
C MET A 141 -1.99 3.58 -11.98
N LEU A 142 -0.92 2.84 -11.69
CA LEU A 142 -0.97 1.49 -11.10
C LEU A 142 -1.62 1.51 -9.72
N ASN A 143 -1.19 2.43 -8.85
CA ASN A 143 -1.80 2.62 -7.53
C ASN A 143 -3.31 2.88 -7.65
N ASN A 144 -3.71 3.77 -8.54
CA ASN A 144 -5.11 4.12 -8.77
C ASN A 144 -5.93 2.99 -9.41
N ALA A 145 -5.26 2.05 -10.07
CA ALA A 145 -5.85 0.83 -10.62
C ALA A 145 -5.80 -0.36 -9.64
N HIS A 146 -5.44 -0.12 -8.37
CA HIS A 146 -5.33 -1.12 -7.29
C HIS A 146 -4.27 -2.21 -7.54
N ALA A 147 -3.32 -1.96 -8.41
CA ALA A 147 -2.11 -2.76 -8.59
C ALA A 147 -0.93 -1.98 -7.98
N SER A 148 -0.83 -1.96 -6.64
CA SER A 148 0.09 -1.07 -5.93
C SER A 148 1.56 -1.42 -6.18
N PRO A 149 2.38 -0.46 -6.61
CA PRO A 149 3.82 -0.62 -6.69
C PRO A 149 4.53 -0.45 -5.32
N GLY A 150 3.78 -0.21 -4.24
CA GLY A 150 4.30 0.27 -2.96
C GLY A 150 4.46 1.79 -2.96
N ALA A 151 5.50 2.30 -2.35
CA ALA A 151 5.77 3.73 -2.36
C ALA A 151 6.06 4.23 -3.79
N ILE A 152 5.42 5.35 -4.15
CA ILE A 152 5.60 6.00 -5.44
C ILE A 152 6.94 6.74 -5.41
N ASP A 153 7.93 6.22 -6.14
CA ASP A 153 9.29 6.76 -6.22
C ASP A 153 9.79 6.99 -7.65
N GLY A 154 9.01 6.55 -8.64
CA GLY A 154 9.35 6.65 -10.06
C GLY A 154 10.47 5.71 -10.51
N SER A 155 10.83 4.69 -9.71
CA SER A 155 11.93 3.76 -9.98
C SER A 155 11.43 2.41 -10.52
N SER A 156 12.13 1.84 -11.48
CA SER A 156 11.87 0.49 -11.98
C SER A 156 12.42 -0.55 -11.00
N GLY A 157 11.64 -0.88 -9.97
CA GLY A 157 12.00 -1.89 -8.97
C GLY A 157 11.20 -3.19 -9.12
N LYS A 158 11.53 -4.21 -8.32
CA LYS A 158 10.79 -5.49 -8.29
C LYS A 158 9.30 -5.30 -8.02
N ASN A 159 8.94 -4.39 -7.13
CA ASN A 159 7.54 -4.11 -6.83
C ASN A 159 6.83 -3.45 -8.01
N THR A 160 7.52 -2.59 -8.79
CA THR A 160 7.00 -2.03 -10.04
C THR A 160 6.64 -3.13 -11.04
N LEU A 161 7.56 -4.11 -11.25
CA LEU A 161 7.32 -5.23 -12.16
C LEU A 161 6.11 -6.08 -11.72
N LYS A 162 6.00 -6.37 -10.43
CA LYS A 162 4.86 -7.10 -9.86
C LYS A 162 3.55 -6.33 -10.01
N ALA A 163 3.57 -5.02 -9.79
CA ALA A 163 2.41 -4.17 -9.97
C ALA A 163 1.95 -4.15 -11.44
N ILE A 164 2.90 -4.04 -12.38
CA ILE A 164 2.59 -4.13 -13.82
C ILE A 164 1.98 -5.48 -14.16
N ALA A 165 2.59 -6.60 -13.71
CA ALA A 165 2.05 -7.94 -13.97
C ALA A 165 0.65 -8.12 -13.38
N SER A 166 0.40 -7.62 -12.18
CA SER A 166 -0.92 -7.66 -11.55
C SER A 166 -1.94 -6.80 -12.29
N PHE A 167 -1.55 -5.60 -12.74
CA PHE A 167 -2.42 -4.76 -13.57
C PHE A 167 -2.77 -5.45 -14.89
N GLN A 168 -1.79 -6.04 -15.54
CA GLN A 168 -1.98 -6.82 -16.78
C GLN A 168 -2.98 -7.96 -16.54
N GLN A 169 -2.78 -8.74 -15.48
CA GLN A 169 -3.69 -9.85 -15.11
C GLN A 169 -5.12 -9.36 -14.84
N ILE A 170 -5.29 -8.27 -14.09
CA ILE A 170 -6.61 -7.68 -13.79
C ILE A 170 -7.33 -7.25 -15.07
N ASN A 171 -6.60 -6.78 -16.09
CA ASN A 171 -7.17 -6.25 -17.32
C ASN A 171 -7.11 -7.23 -18.51
N GLY A 172 -6.81 -8.51 -18.28
CA GLY A 172 -6.79 -9.54 -19.33
C GLY A 172 -5.63 -9.40 -20.33
N ILE A 173 -4.60 -8.65 -20.00
CA ILE A 173 -3.33 -8.54 -20.74
C ILE A 173 -2.41 -9.64 -20.23
N LYS A 174 -1.58 -10.22 -21.11
CA LYS A 174 -0.59 -11.22 -20.67
C LYS A 174 0.31 -10.64 -19.58
N PRO A 175 0.40 -11.25 -18.38
CA PRO A 175 1.15 -10.72 -17.25
C PRO A 175 2.66 -10.95 -17.42
N THR A 176 3.33 -10.02 -18.06
CA THR A 176 4.80 -10.06 -18.30
C THR A 176 5.59 -9.25 -17.27
N GLY A 177 4.94 -8.35 -16.53
CA GLY A 177 5.60 -7.39 -15.67
C GLY A 177 6.39 -6.31 -16.41
N ILE A 178 6.35 -6.29 -17.74
CA ILE A 178 7.03 -5.31 -18.59
C ILE A 178 6.03 -4.21 -18.96
N LEU A 179 6.43 -2.96 -18.80
CA LEU A 179 5.63 -1.82 -19.25
C LEU A 179 5.72 -1.69 -20.78
N THR A 180 4.73 -2.27 -21.47
CA THR A 180 4.57 -2.20 -22.92
C THR A 180 3.66 -1.04 -23.31
N GLN A 181 3.62 -0.70 -24.62
CA GLN A 181 2.66 0.28 -25.14
C GLN A 181 1.21 -0.13 -24.80
N GLU A 182 0.84 -1.39 -25.02
CA GLU A 182 -0.49 -1.92 -24.67
C GLU A 182 -0.83 -1.71 -23.19
N THR A 183 0.12 -2.02 -22.31
CA THR A 183 -0.07 -1.82 -20.85
C THR A 183 -0.20 -0.33 -20.52
N TRP A 184 0.59 0.51 -21.15
CA TRP A 184 0.54 1.95 -20.98
C TRP A 184 -0.81 2.54 -21.42
N ASP A 185 -1.29 2.17 -22.60
CA ASP A 185 -2.58 2.62 -23.13
C ASP A 185 -3.74 2.21 -22.21
N ALA A 186 -3.69 0.98 -21.68
CA ALA A 186 -4.67 0.50 -20.71
C ALA A 186 -4.61 1.27 -19.38
N LEU A 187 -3.42 1.62 -18.89
CA LEU A 187 -3.23 2.47 -17.70
C LEU A 187 -3.79 3.87 -17.93
N VAL A 188 -3.49 4.48 -19.05
CA VAL A 188 -3.98 5.83 -19.42
C VAL A 188 -5.51 5.81 -19.53
N ALA A 189 -6.08 4.81 -20.19
CA ALA A 189 -7.53 4.64 -20.31
C ALA A 189 -8.20 4.49 -18.91
N LYS A 190 -7.59 3.70 -18.01
CA LYS A 190 -8.10 3.50 -16.64
C LYS A 190 -7.97 4.77 -15.79
N GLN A 191 -6.90 5.54 -15.97
CA GLN A 191 -6.69 6.82 -15.29
C GLN A 191 -7.72 7.87 -15.71
N GLY A 192 -8.11 7.87 -16.99
CA GLY A 192 -9.01 8.86 -17.57
C GLY A 192 -8.38 10.26 -17.64
N SER A 193 -9.22 11.30 -17.59
CA SER A 193 -8.79 12.71 -17.72
C SER A 193 -8.12 13.29 -16.46
N LYS A 194 -8.08 12.57 -15.35
CA LYS A 194 -7.50 13.09 -14.11
C LYS A 194 -5.97 13.04 -14.18
N PRO A 195 -5.26 14.14 -13.84
CA PRO A 195 -3.80 14.15 -13.81
C PRO A 195 -3.25 13.16 -12.78
N ALA A 196 -2.08 12.58 -13.06
CA ALA A 196 -1.40 11.69 -12.14
C ALA A 196 -0.76 12.43 -10.97
N PHE A 197 -0.30 13.64 -11.18
CA PHE A 197 0.27 14.51 -10.16
C PHE A 197 -0.49 15.83 -10.08
N VAL A 198 -0.58 16.39 -8.87
CA VAL A 198 -1.28 17.64 -8.59
C VAL A 198 -0.45 18.52 -7.65
N GLU A 199 -0.79 19.81 -7.63
CA GLU A 199 -0.30 20.71 -6.61
C GLU A 199 -1.15 20.55 -5.34
N TYR A 200 -0.50 20.40 -4.20
CA TYR A 200 -1.10 20.36 -2.89
C TYR A 200 -0.60 21.54 -2.06
N THR A 201 -1.50 22.20 -1.35
CA THR A 201 -1.15 23.28 -0.42
C THR A 201 -1.06 22.71 1.00
N ILE A 202 0.11 22.79 1.62
CA ILE A 202 0.33 22.35 3.02
C ILE A 202 -0.58 23.17 3.93
N THR A 203 -1.31 22.48 4.79
CA THR A 203 -2.28 23.08 5.71
C THR A 203 -1.70 23.22 7.12
N ASP A 204 -2.32 24.07 7.96
CA ASP A 204 -2.00 24.12 9.38
C ASP A 204 -2.21 22.78 10.08
N ALA A 205 -3.20 22.01 9.66
CA ALA A 205 -3.46 20.67 10.20
C ALA A 205 -2.30 19.70 9.91
N ASP A 206 -1.71 19.77 8.72
CA ASP A 206 -0.53 18.96 8.38
C ASP A 206 0.66 19.28 9.28
N LEU A 207 0.83 20.54 9.66
CA LEU A 207 1.94 21.01 10.51
C LEU A 207 1.70 20.72 12.00
N LYS A 208 0.46 20.69 12.44
CA LYS A 208 0.08 20.53 13.85
C LYS A 208 0.41 19.15 14.40
N GLY A 209 0.30 18.09 13.58
CA GLY A 209 0.48 16.72 13.99
C GLY A 209 -0.71 16.13 14.74
N PRO A 210 -0.45 15.19 15.65
CA PRO A 210 0.73 15.05 16.53
C PRO A 210 1.97 14.46 15.85
N TYR A 211 3.16 14.93 16.28
CA TYR A 211 4.47 14.42 15.86
C TYR A 211 5.27 13.97 17.08
N ALA A 212 6.00 12.86 16.95
CA ALA A 212 6.98 12.41 17.93
C ALA A 212 8.36 12.98 17.59
N ALA A 213 9.13 13.38 18.59
CA ALA A 213 10.51 13.83 18.36
C ALA A 213 11.40 12.71 17.77
N SER A 214 11.15 11.47 18.19
CA SER A 214 11.76 10.24 17.67
C SER A 214 10.97 9.03 18.13
N ILE A 215 11.14 7.90 17.44
CA ILE A 215 10.62 6.59 17.86
C ILE A 215 11.81 5.75 18.33
N PRO A 216 11.91 5.38 19.62
CA PRO A 216 12.97 4.53 20.12
C PRO A 216 12.90 3.13 19.50
N HIS A 217 14.04 2.46 19.35
CA HIS A 217 14.07 1.06 18.91
C HIS A 217 13.59 0.09 20.01
N ASP A 218 13.75 0.48 21.29
CA ASP A 218 13.34 -0.36 22.42
C ASP A 218 11.83 -0.26 22.66
N TYR A 219 11.14 -1.40 22.61
CA TYR A 219 9.71 -1.50 22.84
C TYR A 219 9.29 -1.07 24.26
N ALA A 220 10.16 -1.24 25.27
CA ALA A 220 9.87 -0.75 26.62
C ALA A 220 9.84 0.79 26.70
N LEU A 221 10.57 1.45 25.83
CA LEU A 221 10.50 2.92 25.67
C LEU A 221 9.31 3.33 24.82
N GLN A 222 9.01 2.59 23.74
CA GLN A 222 7.82 2.84 22.93
C GLN A 222 6.52 2.69 23.73
N ALA A 223 6.45 1.70 24.63
CA ALA A 223 5.30 1.48 25.50
C ALA A 223 4.99 2.67 26.46
N LYS A 224 5.96 3.54 26.70
CA LYS A 224 5.79 4.76 27.51
C LYS A 224 5.37 5.98 26.71
N MET A 225 5.33 5.88 25.40
CA MET A 225 4.93 6.99 24.52
C MET A 225 3.41 7.19 24.54
N LYS A 226 2.94 8.40 24.26
CA LYS A 226 1.51 8.69 24.10
C LYS A 226 0.93 8.11 22.81
N GLY A 227 1.77 7.89 21.80
CA GLY A 227 1.44 7.33 20.50
C GLY A 227 2.70 7.21 19.65
N LEU A 228 2.71 6.27 18.71
CA LEU A 228 3.82 6.07 17.79
C LEU A 228 3.57 6.91 16.52
N TYR A 229 3.53 8.22 16.72
CA TYR A 229 3.20 9.23 15.71
C TYR A 229 4.30 9.37 14.65
N TYR A 230 3.99 10.02 13.54
CA TYR A 230 5.00 10.49 12.59
C TYR A 230 6.06 11.32 13.29
N THR A 231 7.28 11.32 12.78
CA THR A 231 8.39 12.11 13.33
C THR A 231 8.60 13.41 12.57
N ARG A 232 8.04 13.55 11.39
CA ARG A 232 8.18 14.72 10.49
C ARG A 232 7.00 14.89 9.57
N VAL A 233 6.81 16.13 9.12
CA VAL A 233 5.77 16.48 8.13
C VAL A 233 5.99 15.77 6.81
N THR A 234 7.24 15.65 6.35
CA THR A 234 7.56 14.97 5.08
C THR A 234 7.27 13.47 5.11
N GLU A 235 7.47 12.81 6.24
CA GLU A 235 7.06 11.42 6.47
C GLU A 235 5.53 11.28 6.38
N MET A 236 4.80 12.12 7.11
CA MET A 236 3.33 12.11 7.07
C MET A 236 2.78 12.38 5.66
N LEU A 237 3.35 13.37 4.95
CA LEU A 237 2.92 13.69 3.58
C LEU A 237 3.30 12.58 2.59
N GLY A 238 4.46 11.94 2.76
CA GLY A 238 4.84 10.76 1.98
C GLY A 238 3.80 9.66 2.11
N GLU A 239 3.39 9.32 3.32
CA GLU A 239 2.35 8.33 3.57
C GLU A 239 0.97 8.76 3.06
N LYS A 240 0.59 10.02 3.30
CA LYS A 240 -0.68 10.59 2.84
C LYS A 240 -0.87 10.49 1.33
N PHE A 241 0.20 10.61 0.56
CA PHE A 241 0.19 10.58 -0.89
C PHE A 241 0.83 9.31 -1.48
N HIS A 242 1.07 8.28 -0.67
CA HIS A 242 1.72 7.03 -1.04
C HIS A 242 3.09 7.21 -1.72
N MET A 243 3.80 8.29 -1.42
CA MET A 243 5.08 8.63 -2.01
C MET A 243 6.24 8.25 -1.10
N ASP A 244 7.35 7.86 -1.70
CA ASP A 244 8.62 7.81 -1.00
C ASP A 244 9.00 9.22 -0.51
N GLU A 245 9.46 9.34 0.73
CA GLU A 245 9.74 10.64 1.36
C GLU A 245 10.86 11.41 0.64
N ASP A 246 11.91 10.71 0.19
CA ASP A 246 13.02 11.34 -0.51
C ASP A 246 12.61 11.74 -1.93
N PHE A 247 11.74 10.95 -2.56
CA PHE A 247 11.16 11.33 -3.84
C PHE A 247 10.24 12.54 -3.72
N LEU A 248 9.40 12.61 -2.67
CA LEU A 248 8.59 13.79 -2.37
C LEU A 248 9.46 15.04 -2.24
N LYS A 249 10.55 14.97 -1.48
CA LYS A 249 11.52 16.08 -1.33
C LYS A 249 12.22 16.43 -2.63
N LYS A 250 12.59 15.42 -3.43
CA LYS A 250 13.22 15.59 -4.74
C LYS A 250 12.32 16.34 -5.73
N LEU A 251 11.01 16.06 -5.73
CA LEU A 251 10.05 16.78 -6.56
C LEU A 251 9.84 18.23 -6.11
N ASN A 252 10.10 18.51 -4.84
CA ASN A 252 9.81 19.79 -4.19
C ASN A 252 11.06 20.43 -3.57
N PRO A 253 12.14 20.67 -4.34
CA PRO A 253 13.44 21.09 -3.78
C PRO A 253 13.43 22.48 -3.15
N LYS A 254 12.41 23.28 -3.42
CA LYS A 254 12.24 24.63 -2.85
C LYS A 254 11.31 24.67 -1.64
N ALA A 255 10.58 23.59 -1.36
CA ALA A 255 9.67 23.52 -0.24
C ALA A 255 10.43 23.30 1.08
N THR A 256 10.03 24.02 2.11
CA THR A 256 10.59 23.84 3.46
C THR A 256 9.83 22.82 4.28
N PHE A 257 8.58 22.52 3.89
CA PHE A 257 7.63 21.67 4.60
C PHE A 257 7.35 22.14 6.04
N LYS A 258 7.50 23.45 6.30
CA LYS A 258 7.39 24.05 7.62
C LYS A 258 6.34 25.15 7.71
N LYS A 259 5.72 25.54 6.60
CA LYS A 259 4.78 26.65 6.56
C LYS A 259 3.49 26.22 5.87
N ALA A 260 2.37 26.57 6.47
CA ALA A 260 1.07 26.48 5.77
C ALA A 260 1.07 27.42 4.57
N GLY A 261 0.38 27.02 3.50
CA GLY A 261 0.37 27.75 2.26
C GLY A 261 1.51 27.41 1.29
N GLU A 262 2.52 26.63 1.71
CA GLU A 262 3.51 26.11 0.76
C GLU A 262 2.84 25.15 -0.22
N LYS A 263 3.14 25.32 -1.51
CA LYS A 263 2.65 24.48 -2.60
C LYS A 263 3.68 23.44 -2.97
N ILE A 264 3.25 22.19 -3.04
CA ILE A 264 4.10 21.03 -3.36
C ILE A 264 3.45 20.15 -4.40
N ILE A 265 4.26 19.49 -5.23
CA ILE A 265 3.82 18.45 -6.17
C ILE A 265 3.66 17.15 -5.42
N VAL A 266 2.49 16.52 -5.55
CA VAL A 266 2.17 15.23 -4.94
C VAL A 266 1.46 14.30 -5.92
N ALA A 267 1.48 13.01 -5.64
CA ALA A 267 0.70 12.03 -6.39
C ALA A 267 -0.81 12.24 -6.16
N ASN A 268 -1.58 12.19 -7.23
CA ASN A 268 -3.05 12.26 -7.18
C ASN A 268 -3.64 10.87 -7.02
N ILE A 269 -3.58 10.35 -5.81
CA ILE A 269 -4.02 8.99 -5.50
C ILE A 269 -5.53 8.89 -5.32
N ARG A 270 -6.06 7.71 -5.66
CA ARG A 270 -7.45 7.30 -5.43
C ARG A 270 -7.42 5.99 -4.63
N ASN A 271 -8.18 5.94 -3.56
CA ASN A 271 -8.07 4.87 -2.57
C ASN A 271 -9.32 3.98 -2.50
N GLU A 272 -10.36 4.30 -3.26
CA GLU A 272 -11.62 3.58 -3.23
C GLU A 272 -11.52 2.30 -4.07
N VAL A 273 -11.81 1.16 -3.47
CA VAL A 273 -12.00 -0.11 -4.18
C VAL A 273 -13.48 -0.19 -4.57
N PRO A 274 -13.80 -0.30 -5.88
CA PRO A 274 -15.17 -0.20 -6.37
C PRO A 274 -16.03 -1.46 -6.11
N GLU A 275 -15.46 -2.52 -5.59
CA GLU A 275 -16.12 -3.80 -5.37
C GLU A 275 -15.82 -4.38 -3.99
N ASP A 276 -16.74 -5.18 -3.46
CA ASP A 276 -16.56 -5.89 -2.20
C ASP A 276 -15.47 -6.95 -2.32
N ILE A 277 -14.61 -7.02 -1.33
CA ILE A 277 -13.55 -8.02 -1.23
C ILE A 277 -14.14 -9.28 -0.59
N HIS A 278 -14.11 -10.39 -1.36
CA HIS A 278 -14.56 -11.68 -0.90
C HIS A 278 -13.40 -12.55 -0.36
N LEU A 279 -12.24 -12.48 -1.00
CA LEU A 279 -11.08 -13.30 -0.64
C LEU A 279 -9.80 -12.46 -0.67
N ILE A 280 -8.97 -12.61 0.35
CA ILE A 280 -7.61 -12.05 0.40
C ILE A 280 -6.61 -13.21 0.40
N VAL A 281 -5.74 -13.25 -0.60
CA VAL A 281 -4.65 -14.23 -0.67
C VAL A 281 -3.33 -13.57 -0.31
N ALA A 282 -2.74 -13.96 0.82
CA ALA A 282 -1.39 -13.56 1.22
C ALA A 282 -0.37 -14.55 0.61
N HIS A 283 0.21 -14.22 -0.53
CA HIS A 283 1.18 -15.07 -1.22
C HIS A 283 2.59 -14.81 -0.68
N LYS A 284 3.09 -15.72 0.14
CA LYS A 284 4.37 -15.53 0.86
C LYS A 284 5.58 -15.45 -0.08
N GLY A 285 5.65 -16.31 -1.10
CA GLY A 285 6.73 -16.31 -2.09
C GLY A 285 6.78 -15.02 -2.89
N ALA A 286 5.67 -14.58 -3.42
CA ALA A 286 5.55 -13.32 -4.16
C ALA A 286 5.70 -12.08 -3.26
N LYS A 287 5.53 -12.20 -1.95
CA LYS A 287 5.45 -11.06 -1.01
C LYS A 287 4.37 -10.06 -1.44
N GLN A 288 3.20 -10.60 -1.77
CA GLN A 288 2.05 -9.85 -2.27
C GLN A 288 0.77 -10.28 -1.55
N LEU A 289 -0.14 -9.33 -1.40
CA LEU A 289 -1.54 -9.58 -1.12
C LEU A 289 -2.34 -9.41 -2.41
N TYR A 290 -3.20 -10.36 -2.70
CA TYR A 290 -4.11 -10.30 -3.84
C TYR A 290 -5.55 -10.27 -3.34
N LEU A 291 -6.35 -9.37 -3.89
CA LEU A 291 -7.75 -9.20 -3.55
C LEU A 291 -8.63 -9.76 -4.65
N PHE A 292 -9.64 -10.50 -4.27
CA PHE A 292 -10.63 -11.09 -5.18
C PHE A 292 -12.04 -10.70 -4.77
N ASN A 293 -12.89 -10.40 -5.76
CA ASN A 293 -14.31 -10.16 -5.56
C ASN A 293 -15.11 -11.47 -5.44
N ASN A 294 -16.42 -11.39 -5.24
CA ASN A 294 -17.34 -12.54 -5.14
C ASN A 294 -17.47 -13.37 -6.43
N ARG A 295 -16.97 -12.86 -7.56
CA ARG A 295 -16.88 -13.59 -8.85
C ARG A 295 -15.52 -14.27 -9.02
N ASN A 296 -14.66 -14.25 -8.01
CA ASN A 296 -13.27 -14.73 -8.09
C ASN A 296 -12.42 -14.03 -9.15
N GLN A 297 -12.71 -12.78 -9.43
CA GLN A 297 -11.88 -11.94 -10.26
C GLN A 297 -10.89 -11.19 -9.38
N MET A 298 -9.64 -11.19 -9.75
CA MET A 298 -8.63 -10.38 -9.06
C MET A 298 -8.93 -8.89 -9.29
N ILE A 299 -9.06 -8.14 -8.22
CA ILE A 299 -9.42 -6.70 -8.23
C ILE A 299 -8.34 -5.81 -7.61
N GLY A 300 -7.31 -6.39 -7.02
CA GLY A 300 -6.22 -5.63 -6.46
C GLY A 300 -5.02 -6.48 -6.07
N SER A 301 -3.85 -5.85 -6.02
CA SER A 301 -2.62 -6.43 -5.49
C SER A 301 -1.79 -5.38 -4.75
N PHE A 302 -1.13 -5.80 -3.67
CA PHE A 302 -0.37 -4.92 -2.79
C PHE A 302 0.89 -5.62 -2.31
N PRO A 303 2.05 -4.95 -2.29
CA PRO A 303 3.25 -5.51 -1.69
C PRO A 303 3.03 -5.83 -0.21
N ALA A 304 3.62 -6.92 0.25
CA ALA A 304 3.51 -7.36 1.63
C ALA A 304 4.86 -7.75 2.21
N THR A 305 5.05 -7.46 3.49
CA THR A 305 6.16 -8.01 4.27
C THR A 305 5.74 -9.35 4.85
N ILE A 306 6.61 -10.35 4.75
CA ILE A 306 6.41 -11.68 5.31
C ILE A 306 7.37 -11.93 6.48
N GLY A 307 7.05 -12.90 7.31
CA GLY A 307 7.93 -13.35 8.39
C GLY A 307 9.27 -13.86 7.89
N SER A 308 10.27 -13.83 8.78
CA SER A 308 11.59 -14.40 8.53
C SER A 308 11.56 -15.93 8.55
N SER A 309 12.71 -16.57 8.25
CA SER A 309 12.90 -18.01 8.44
C SER A 309 12.66 -18.45 9.88
N ASP A 310 13.11 -17.64 10.85
CA ASP A 310 13.05 -17.97 12.28
C ASP A 310 11.64 -17.76 12.87
N THR A 311 10.86 -16.85 12.29
CA THR A 311 9.50 -16.53 12.68
C THR A 311 8.62 -16.40 11.42
N PRO A 312 8.30 -17.53 10.76
CA PRO A 312 7.59 -17.51 9.49
C PRO A 312 6.14 -17.08 9.67
N SER A 313 5.61 -16.36 8.69
CA SER A 313 4.18 -16.10 8.63
C SER A 313 3.39 -17.40 8.61
N PRO A 314 2.23 -17.49 9.31
CA PRO A 314 1.40 -18.69 9.33
C PRO A 314 0.94 -19.07 7.92
N THR A 315 0.59 -20.33 7.75
CA THR A 315 -0.01 -20.86 6.51
C THR A 315 -1.36 -21.47 6.89
N GLY A 316 -2.36 -21.27 6.07
CA GLY A 316 -3.71 -21.81 6.29
C GLY A 316 -4.78 -20.86 5.77
N THR A 317 -6.03 -21.25 5.95
CA THR A 317 -7.21 -20.45 5.61
C THR A 317 -7.82 -19.91 6.89
N TYR A 318 -8.06 -18.62 6.90
CA TYR A 318 -8.59 -17.89 8.06
C TYR A 318 -9.80 -17.08 7.65
N LYS A 319 -10.68 -16.80 8.59
CA LYS A 319 -11.82 -15.88 8.40
C LYS A 319 -11.52 -14.55 9.08
N VAL A 320 -11.87 -13.45 8.42
CA VAL A 320 -11.86 -12.15 9.05
C VAL A 320 -12.99 -12.11 10.08
N THR A 321 -12.62 -11.96 11.35
CA THR A 321 -13.56 -11.90 12.48
C THR A 321 -13.79 -10.48 12.97
N GLY A 322 -12.93 -9.55 12.59
CA GLY A 322 -13.05 -8.15 12.95
C GLY A 322 -11.98 -7.29 12.31
N VAL A 323 -12.20 -5.99 12.37
CA VAL A 323 -11.25 -4.97 11.91
C VAL A 323 -11.10 -3.94 13.02
N ALA A 324 -9.87 -3.70 13.47
CA ALA A 324 -9.56 -2.73 14.50
C ALA A 324 -8.76 -1.56 13.93
N PRO A 325 -9.31 -0.35 13.87
CA PRO A 325 -8.55 0.85 13.56
C PRO A 325 -7.70 1.29 14.77
N ASN A 326 -6.52 1.84 14.50
CA ASN A 326 -5.57 2.31 15.51
C ASN A 326 -5.31 1.30 16.64
N PRO A 327 -4.88 0.07 16.31
CA PRO A 327 -4.75 -1.00 17.29
C PRO A 327 -3.56 -0.77 18.23
N TRP A 328 -3.75 -1.15 19.50
CA TRP A 328 -2.64 -1.35 20.42
C TRP A 328 -1.88 -2.61 20.05
N TYR A 329 -0.56 -2.59 20.15
CA TYR A 329 0.25 -3.78 19.92
C TYR A 329 0.64 -4.46 21.23
N SER A 330 0.14 -5.68 21.44
CA SER A 330 0.54 -6.53 22.54
C SER A 330 1.83 -7.28 22.20
N TYR A 331 2.95 -6.81 22.73
CA TYR A 331 4.24 -7.49 22.60
C TYR A 331 4.32 -8.66 23.57
N SER A 332 4.59 -9.87 23.06
CA SER A 332 4.94 -11.04 23.88
C SER A 332 6.38 -11.45 23.59
N PRO A 333 7.26 -11.53 24.61
CA PRO A 333 8.64 -11.97 24.43
C PRO A 333 8.79 -13.33 23.76
N SER A 334 7.86 -14.25 24.01
CA SER A 334 7.86 -15.60 23.44
C SER A 334 7.74 -15.62 21.90
N ASN A 335 7.27 -14.53 21.30
CA ASN A 335 7.12 -14.41 19.84
C ASN A 335 8.39 -13.93 19.14
N PHE A 336 9.50 -13.74 19.87
CA PHE A 336 10.73 -13.17 19.34
C PHE A 336 11.94 -14.02 19.73
N VAL A 337 12.77 -14.36 18.77
CA VAL A 337 14.04 -15.06 18.99
C VAL A 337 15.10 -14.10 19.54
N GLN A 338 14.97 -12.82 19.19
CA GLN A 338 15.90 -11.76 19.59
C GLN A 338 15.14 -10.64 20.29
N GLY A 339 15.67 -10.14 21.38
CA GLY A 339 15.10 -9.00 22.10
C GLY A 339 15.58 -8.93 23.54
N LYS A 340 15.70 -7.70 24.05
CA LYS A 340 16.11 -7.47 25.45
C LYS A 340 14.92 -7.46 26.41
N ASN A 341 13.71 -7.31 25.91
CA ASN A 341 12.50 -7.20 26.70
C ASN A 341 11.98 -8.60 27.08
N THR A 342 12.04 -8.93 28.33
CA THR A 342 11.62 -10.23 28.88
C THR A 342 10.20 -10.24 29.44
N LYS A 343 9.53 -9.07 29.45
CA LYS A 343 8.16 -8.92 29.95
C LYS A 343 7.21 -8.54 28.82
N PRO A 344 5.93 -8.94 28.86
CA PRO A 344 4.91 -8.43 27.97
C PRO A 344 4.80 -6.91 28.05
N LEU A 345 4.54 -6.27 26.92
CA LEU A 345 4.40 -4.81 26.81
C LEU A 345 3.18 -4.49 25.95
N SER A 346 2.53 -3.37 26.24
CA SER A 346 1.48 -2.81 25.41
C SER A 346 1.98 -1.52 24.78
N LEU A 347 2.07 -1.50 23.45
CA LEU A 347 2.55 -0.35 22.70
C LEU A 347 1.37 0.45 22.17
N PRO A 348 1.39 1.78 22.29
CA PRO A 348 0.29 2.62 21.81
C PRO A 348 0.19 2.60 20.28
N PRO A 349 -0.98 2.95 19.74
CA PRO A 349 -1.20 3.03 18.31
C PRO A 349 -0.42 4.19 17.65
N GLY A 350 -0.33 4.12 16.34
CA GLY A 350 0.22 5.17 15.50
C GLY A 350 0.84 4.64 14.22
N PRO A 351 1.11 5.51 13.24
CA PRO A 351 1.66 5.12 11.95
C PRO A 351 3.03 4.43 12.05
N ASN A 352 3.84 4.81 13.03
CA ASN A 352 5.13 4.18 13.32
C ASN A 352 5.02 2.99 14.29
N GLY A 353 3.80 2.51 14.55
CA GLY A 353 3.57 1.32 15.36
C GLY A 353 3.87 0.01 14.62
N PRO A 354 4.16 -1.08 15.36
CA PRO A 354 4.50 -2.37 14.76
C PRO A 354 3.40 -2.98 13.88
N VAL A 355 2.16 -2.58 14.06
CA VAL A 355 0.97 -3.10 13.35
C VAL A 355 0.29 -2.06 12.47
N GLY A 356 0.84 -0.85 12.40
CA GLY A 356 0.26 0.25 11.61
C GLY A 356 -1.09 0.72 12.13
N ASN A 357 -1.92 1.27 11.23
CA ASN A 357 -3.17 1.93 11.61
C ASN A 357 -4.40 1.01 11.58
N ILE A 358 -4.29 -0.19 11.02
CA ILE A 358 -5.42 -1.14 10.91
C ILE A 358 -4.92 -2.55 11.16
N TRP A 359 -5.69 -3.29 11.94
CA TRP A 359 -5.53 -4.71 12.18
C TRP A 359 -6.77 -5.46 11.66
N ILE A 360 -6.53 -6.55 10.93
CA ILE A 360 -7.57 -7.44 10.41
C ILE A 360 -7.33 -8.84 10.97
#